data_b8e01d951d2247d31207b425735fd81e
#
_entry.id   b8e01d951d2247d31207b425735fd81e
#
_cell.length_a   1.000
_cell.length_b   1.000
_cell.length_c   1.000
_cell.angle_alpha   90.00
_cell.angle_beta   90.00
_cell.angle_gamma   90.00
#
_symmetry.space_group_name_H-M   'P 1'
#
loop_
_entity.id
_entity.type
_entity.pdbx_description
1 polymer ?
#
loop_
_entity_poly.entity_id
_entity_poly.type
_entity_poly.pdbx_seq_one_letter_code
_entity_poly.pdbx_strand_id
1 'polypeptide(L)'
;MRRTSAPTRPPQSRREPLTPHSLAFYVDVVTSATVLGARPTDTPDRVSALLGTDFAENSLDDLSMWRDYGLVEFFWLRESPDHPWVGHHFSLQVHRLAHGGGGLVNAALRERYGRFDRHLRFDKLARLLANRGVCLEDVPDANEPAFTLHWQPASQVSVTAFRDWGPSGRRGKGLVGDVHKISSSMTAGQVAWHRARYGPQDA
;
A
#
# COMPACT_ATOMS: atom_id res chain seq x y z
N MET A 1 -20.59 -65.41 5.16
CA MET A 1 -20.92 -64.03 5.37
C MET A 1 -19.69 -63.21 5.15
N ARG A 2 -19.58 -62.55 4.01
CA ARG A 2 -18.46 -61.61 3.68
C ARG A 2 -18.90 -60.18 4.01
N ARG A 3 -18.22 -59.49 4.94
CA ARG A 3 -18.44 -58.09 5.24
C ARG A 3 -17.72 -57.21 4.19
N THR A 4 -18.47 -56.49 3.39
CA THR A 4 -17.99 -55.50 2.45
C THR A 4 -17.66 -54.22 3.23
N SER A 5 -16.37 -53.87 3.28
CA SER A 5 -15.89 -52.59 3.84
C SER A 5 -16.23 -51.45 2.89
N ALA A 6 -16.91 -50.41 3.37
CA ALA A 6 -17.21 -49.21 2.61
C ALA A 6 -15.94 -48.38 2.34
N PRO A 7 -15.82 -47.75 1.17
CA PRO A 7 -14.66 -46.91 0.85
C PRO A 7 -14.66 -45.66 1.71
N THR A 8 -13.55 -45.40 2.38
CA THR A 8 -13.29 -44.16 3.16
C THR A 8 -13.15 -42.99 2.20
N ARG A 9 -14.04 -42.02 2.33
CA ARG A 9 -14.01 -40.75 1.55
C ARG A 9 -12.74 -39.97 1.90
N PRO A 10 -11.93 -39.50 0.91
CA PRO A 10 -10.73 -38.69 1.20
C PRO A 10 -11.11 -37.38 1.87
N PRO A 11 -10.25 -36.83 2.74
CA PRO A 11 -10.51 -35.57 3.42
C PRO A 11 -10.65 -34.44 2.40
N GLN A 12 -11.77 -33.75 2.43
CA GLN A 12 -11.98 -32.55 1.63
C GLN A 12 -10.97 -31.48 2.10
N SER A 13 -10.02 -31.14 1.24
CA SER A 13 -9.13 -29.99 1.48
C SER A 13 -10.00 -28.76 1.73
N ARG A 14 -9.87 -28.13 2.89
CA ARG A 14 -10.46 -26.81 3.16
C ARG A 14 -9.91 -25.87 2.09
N ARG A 15 -10.76 -25.45 1.16
CA ARG A 15 -10.43 -24.36 0.25
C ARG A 15 -10.25 -23.13 1.12
N GLU A 16 -9.02 -22.59 1.17
CA GLU A 16 -8.79 -21.29 1.77
C GLU A 16 -9.73 -20.26 1.12
N PRO A 17 -10.39 -19.41 1.90
CA PRO A 17 -11.25 -18.37 1.34
C PRO A 17 -10.43 -17.48 0.43
N LEU A 18 -10.78 -17.43 -0.86
CA LEU A 18 -10.12 -16.57 -1.84
C LEU A 18 -10.25 -15.12 -1.38
N THR A 19 -9.10 -14.47 -1.13
CA THR A 19 -9.05 -13.02 -0.89
C THR A 19 -9.54 -12.31 -2.16
N PRO A 20 -10.49 -11.36 -2.07
CA PRO A 20 -10.89 -10.57 -3.23
C PRO A 20 -9.67 -9.98 -3.95
N HIS A 21 -9.64 -10.03 -5.27
CA HIS A 21 -8.45 -9.73 -6.07
C HIS A 21 -7.80 -8.38 -5.72
N SER A 22 -8.59 -7.29 -5.58
CA SER A 22 -8.05 -5.98 -5.20
C SER A 22 -7.47 -5.93 -3.78
N LEU A 23 -8.02 -6.72 -2.84
CA LEU A 23 -7.46 -6.84 -1.49
C LEU A 23 -6.14 -7.63 -1.51
N ALA A 24 -6.01 -8.63 -2.39
CA ALA A 24 -4.76 -9.34 -2.59
C ALA A 24 -3.65 -8.38 -3.03
N PHE A 25 -3.95 -7.43 -3.94
CA PHE A 25 -3.01 -6.38 -4.35
C PHE A 25 -2.44 -5.60 -3.15
N TYR A 26 -3.29 -5.07 -2.28
CA TYR A 26 -2.82 -4.29 -1.14
C TYR A 26 -2.01 -5.14 -0.14
N VAL A 27 -2.43 -6.38 0.08
CA VAL A 27 -1.67 -7.32 0.92
C VAL A 27 -0.31 -7.61 0.29
N ASP A 28 -0.25 -7.89 -1.02
CA ASP A 28 1.01 -8.15 -1.73
C ASP A 28 1.95 -6.94 -1.64
N VAL A 29 1.45 -5.71 -1.83
CA VAL A 29 2.25 -4.49 -1.70
C VAL A 29 2.79 -4.32 -0.28
N VAL A 30 1.94 -4.47 0.74
CA VAL A 30 2.39 -4.30 2.14
C VAL A 30 3.41 -5.36 2.55
N THR A 31 3.32 -6.57 2.00
CA THR A 31 4.24 -7.67 2.37
C THR A 31 5.55 -7.65 1.59
N SER A 32 5.53 -7.21 0.33
CA SER A 32 6.68 -7.32 -0.58
C SER A 32 7.40 -5.99 -0.86
N ALA A 33 6.81 -4.85 -0.51
CA ALA A 33 7.25 -3.52 -0.92
C ALA A 33 7.39 -3.37 -2.44
N THR A 34 6.54 -4.07 -3.22
CA THR A 34 6.58 -3.98 -4.69
C THR A 34 5.19 -3.76 -5.27
N VAL A 35 5.14 -3.13 -6.43
CA VAL A 35 3.92 -2.97 -7.24
C VAL A 35 4.12 -3.72 -8.56
N LEU A 36 3.42 -4.84 -8.76
CA LEU A 36 3.66 -5.75 -9.91
C LEU A 36 5.12 -6.21 -10.05
N GLY A 37 5.86 -6.26 -8.93
CA GLY A 37 7.29 -6.56 -8.91
C GLY A 37 8.21 -5.34 -9.09
N ALA A 38 7.68 -4.14 -9.40
CA ALA A 38 8.45 -2.90 -9.38
C ALA A 38 8.80 -2.50 -7.94
N ARG A 39 10.07 -2.23 -7.69
CA ARG A 39 10.62 -1.83 -6.38
C ARG A 39 10.74 -0.32 -6.28
N PRO A 40 10.75 0.25 -5.06
CA PRO A 40 10.99 1.69 -4.86
C PRO A 40 12.32 2.16 -5.47
N THR A 41 13.32 1.26 -5.53
CA THR A 41 14.68 1.54 -6.01
C THR A 41 14.88 1.28 -7.50
N ASP A 42 13.86 0.81 -8.23
CA ASP A 42 13.98 0.54 -9.66
C ASP A 42 14.07 1.84 -10.48
N THR A 43 14.72 1.75 -11.64
CA THR A 43 14.80 2.87 -12.58
C THR A 43 13.44 3.21 -13.21
N PRO A 44 13.24 4.45 -13.73
CA PRO A 44 12.00 4.84 -14.40
C PRO A 44 11.59 3.87 -15.53
N ASP A 45 12.56 3.41 -16.33
CA ASP A 45 12.30 2.49 -17.44
C ASP A 45 11.86 1.11 -16.94
N ARG A 46 12.47 0.62 -15.87
CA ARG A 46 12.08 -0.67 -15.26
C ARG A 46 10.66 -0.61 -14.73
N VAL A 47 10.28 0.48 -14.05
CA VAL A 47 8.91 0.67 -13.54
C VAL A 47 7.92 0.73 -14.71
N SER A 48 8.22 1.49 -15.78
CA SER A 48 7.34 1.57 -16.95
C SER A 48 7.25 0.27 -17.73
N ALA A 49 8.29 -0.56 -17.73
CA ALA A 49 8.22 -1.90 -18.31
C ALA A 49 7.21 -2.81 -17.59
N LEU A 50 6.93 -2.57 -16.31
CA LEU A 50 6.01 -3.36 -15.48
C LEU A 50 4.59 -2.76 -15.41
N LEU A 51 4.48 -1.43 -15.34
CA LEU A 51 3.21 -0.74 -15.20
C LEU A 51 2.65 -0.21 -16.53
N GLY A 52 3.45 -0.18 -17.59
CA GLY A 52 3.09 0.42 -18.88
C GLY A 52 3.52 1.88 -18.97
N THR A 53 3.21 2.49 -20.12
CA THR A 53 3.63 3.87 -20.46
C THR A 53 2.52 4.90 -20.29
N ASP A 54 1.36 4.50 -19.76
CA ASP A 54 0.25 5.40 -19.44
C ASP A 54 0.45 6.01 -18.05
N PHE A 55 1.18 7.13 -18.01
CA PHE A 55 1.48 7.90 -16.80
C PHE A 55 1.60 9.39 -17.11
N ALA A 56 1.37 10.23 -16.10
CA ALA A 56 1.79 11.62 -16.11
C ALA A 56 3.17 11.74 -15.44
N GLU A 57 4.14 12.33 -16.14
CA GLU A 57 5.44 12.64 -15.58
C GLU A 57 5.47 14.07 -15.06
N ASN A 58 5.95 14.27 -13.85
CA ASN A 58 6.03 15.52 -13.16
C ASN A 58 7.41 15.72 -12.53
N SER A 59 7.80 16.97 -12.32
CA SER A 59 9.05 17.34 -11.66
C SER A 59 8.84 18.63 -10.87
N LEU A 60 9.50 18.76 -9.73
CA LEU A 60 9.55 20.01 -8.98
C LEU A 60 10.75 20.86 -9.42
N ASP A 61 11.81 20.19 -9.82
CA ASP A 61 13.10 20.74 -10.23
C ASP A 61 13.84 19.70 -11.09
N ASP A 62 15.07 20.03 -11.47
CA ASP A 62 15.91 19.12 -12.27
C ASP A 62 16.45 17.92 -11.46
N LEU A 63 16.21 17.86 -10.16
CA LEU A 63 16.78 16.85 -9.26
C LEU A 63 15.74 15.87 -8.72
N SER A 64 14.45 16.16 -8.91
CA SER A 64 13.34 15.31 -8.45
C SER A 64 12.31 15.10 -9.54
N MET A 65 11.84 13.86 -9.69
CA MET A 65 10.84 13.48 -10.67
C MET A 65 9.90 12.42 -10.09
N TRP A 66 8.64 12.42 -10.52
CA TRP A 66 7.75 11.30 -10.26
C TRP A 66 6.86 11.00 -11.46
N ARG A 67 6.45 9.74 -11.57
CA ARG A 67 5.45 9.28 -12.55
C ARG A 67 4.19 8.86 -11.80
N ASP A 68 3.08 9.46 -12.21
CA ASP A 68 1.74 9.18 -11.68
C ASP A 68 1.00 8.22 -12.62
N TYR A 69 0.82 6.98 -12.18
CA TYR A 69 0.05 5.92 -12.84
C TYR A 69 -1.40 5.86 -12.34
N GLY A 70 -1.91 6.95 -11.74
CA GLY A 70 -3.25 7.09 -11.17
C GLY A 70 -3.35 6.65 -9.72
N LEU A 71 -3.47 5.34 -9.45
CA LEU A 71 -3.45 4.82 -8.07
C LEU A 71 -2.04 4.82 -7.48
N VAL A 72 -1.02 4.73 -8.30
CA VAL A 72 0.38 4.53 -7.89
C VAL A 72 1.24 5.66 -8.41
N GLU A 73 2.09 6.20 -7.55
CA GLU A 73 3.14 7.15 -7.90
C GLU A 73 4.50 6.57 -7.54
N PHE A 74 5.47 6.67 -8.44
CA PHE A 74 6.87 6.34 -8.21
C PHE A 74 7.71 7.61 -8.27
N PHE A 75 8.70 7.73 -7.38
CA PHE A 75 9.52 8.91 -7.19
C PHE A 75 11.00 8.59 -7.35
N TRP A 76 11.72 9.47 -8.03
CA TRP A 76 13.15 9.39 -8.28
C TRP A 76 13.84 10.68 -7.92
N LEU A 77 15.09 10.57 -7.48
CA LEU A 77 15.99 11.68 -7.22
C LEU A 77 17.28 11.45 -8.02
N ARG A 78 18.01 12.54 -8.27
CA ARG A 78 19.37 12.50 -8.80
C ARG A 78 20.21 13.61 -8.17
N GLU A 79 21.53 13.40 -8.10
CA GLU A 79 22.45 14.35 -7.47
C GLU A 79 22.67 15.61 -8.31
N SER A 80 22.63 15.48 -9.63
CA SER A 80 22.71 16.59 -10.59
C SER A 80 22.01 16.19 -11.90
N PRO A 81 21.74 17.15 -12.83
CA PRO A 81 21.13 16.86 -14.13
C PRO A 81 21.87 15.81 -14.97
N ASP A 82 23.17 15.65 -14.78
CA ASP A 82 24.02 14.68 -15.50
C ASP A 82 24.06 13.30 -14.85
N HIS A 83 23.50 13.15 -13.64
CA HIS A 83 23.44 11.86 -12.96
C HIS A 83 22.16 11.08 -13.30
N PRO A 84 22.22 9.72 -13.28
CA PRO A 84 21.05 8.90 -13.52
C PRO A 84 20.02 9.08 -12.41
N TRP A 85 18.74 8.85 -12.75
CA TRP A 85 17.66 8.81 -11.78
C TRP A 85 17.78 7.58 -10.87
N VAL A 86 17.73 7.81 -9.56
CA VAL A 86 17.75 6.78 -8.51
C VAL A 86 16.36 6.68 -7.89
N GLY A 87 15.77 5.48 -7.87
CA GLY A 87 14.48 5.24 -7.25
C GLY A 87 14.53 5.53 -5.75
N HIS A 88 13.54 6.26 -5.26
CA HIS A 88 13.47 6.72 -3.88
C HIS A 88 12.33 6.06 -3.11
N HIS A 89 11.11 6.17 -3.59
CA HIS A 89 9.93 5.58 -2.95
C HIS A 89 8.79 5.43 -3.96
N PHE A 90 7.76 4.67 -3.58
CA PHE A 90 6.46 4.73 -4.22
C PHE A 90 5.36 5.04 -3.20
N SER A 91 4.21 5.45 -3.71
CA SER A 91 3.05 5.75 -2.90
C SER A 91 1.78 5.31 -3.62
N LEU A 92 0.92 4.53 -2.94
CA LEU A 92 -0.44 4.23 -3.40
C LEU A 92 -1.38 5.30 -2.86
N GLN A 93 -1.99 6.06 -3.74
CA GLN A 93 -2.94 7.13 -3.44
C GLN A 93 -4.37 6.58 -3.27
N VAL A 94 -4.55 5.69 -2.27
CA VAL A 94 -5.79 4.90 -2.08
C VAL A 94 -7.02 5.79 -1.94
N HIS A 95 -6.89 6.94 -1.27
CA HIS A 95 -7.96 7.93 -1.09
C HIS A 95 -8.54 8.47 -2.40
N ARG A 96 -7.76 8.46 -3.49
CA ARG A 96 -8.24 8.91 -4.81
C ARG A 96 -9.37 8.04 -5.36
N LEU A 97 -9.42 6.76 -4.99
CA LEU A 97 -10.48 5.84 -5.44
C LEU A 97 -11.87 6.28 -4.99
N ALA A 98 -11.98 6.93 -3.83
CA ALA A 98 -13.25 7.47 -3.35
C ALA A 98 -13.85 8.50 -4.32
N HIS A 99 -13.02 9.18 -5.10
CA HIS A 99 -13.40 10.24 -6.04
C HIS A 99 -13.49 9.74 -7.49
N GLY A 100 -12.41 9.14 -7.99
CA GLY A 100 -12.26 8.71 -9.38
C GLY A 100 -12.65 7.26 -9.64
N GLY A 101 -12.84 6.47 -8.59
CA GLY A 101 -13.17 5.05 -8.71
C GLY A 101 -12.10 4.24 -9.46
N GLY A 102 -12.51 3.10 -10.01
CA GLY A 102 -11.61 2.18 -10.71
C GLY A 102 -10.98 2.73 -12.00
N GLY A 103 -11.45 3.87 -12.53
CA GLY A 103 -10.85 4.54 -13.68
C GLY A 103 -9.43 5.07 -13.41
N LEU A 104 -9.08 5.33 -12.14
CA LEU A 104 -7.74 5.75 -11.72
C LEU A 104 -6.75 4.58 -11.60
N VAL A 105 -7.21 3.34 -11.71
CA VAL A 105 -6.33 2.18 -11.58
C VAL A 105 -5.70 1.89 -12.93
N ASN A 106 -4.39 1.81 -12.95
CA ASN A 106 -3.59 1.46 -14.14
C ASN A 106 -4.07 0.15 -14.79
N ALA A 107 -3.96 0.05 -16.11
CA ALA A 107 -4.43 -1.11 -16.89
C ALA A 107 -3.78 -2.42 -16.45
N ALA A 108 -2.47 -2.44 -16.22
CA ALA A 108 -1.75 -3.64 -15.78
C ALA A 108 -2.22 -4.14 -14.39
N LEU A 109 -2.55 -3.23 -13.48
CA LEU A 109 -3.14 -3.58 -12.18
C LEU A 109 -4.54 -4.16 -12.33
N ARG A 110 -5.38 -3.57 -13.21
CA ARG A 110 -6.74 -4.07 -13.47
C ARG A 110 -6.72 -5.45 -14.13
N GLU A 111 -5.80 -5.68 -15.05
CA GLU A 111 -5.63 -6.98 -15.71
C GLU A 111 -5.32 -8.08 -14.69
N ARG A 112 -4.41 -7.80 -13.74
CA ARG A 112 -3.98 -8.79 -12.75
C ARG A 112 -4.94 -8.96 -11.58
N TYR A 113 -5.50 -7.86 -11.05
CA TYR A 113 -6.26 -7.85 -9.80
C TYR A 113 -7.75 -7.50 -9.98
N GLY A 114 -8.19 -7.26 -11.21
CA GLY A 114 -9.58 -6.98 -11.51
C GLY A 114 -10.07 -5.62 -11.00
N ARG A 115 -11.29 -5.59 -10.52
CA ARG A 115 -11.96 -4.36 -10.07
C ARG A 115 -11.46 -3.94 -8.69
N PHE A 116 -11.23 -2.63 -8.51
CA PHE A 116 -10.89 -2.00 -7.24
C PHE A 116 -12.12 -1.29 -6.65
N ASP A 117 -12.35 -1.51 -5.36
CA ASP A 117 -13.39 -0.82 -4.61
C ASP A 117 -12.99 0.63 -4.32
N ARG A 118 -13.99 1.50 -4.14
CA ARG A 118 -13.75 2.92 -3.82
C ARG A 118 -13.15 3.15 -2.44
N HIS A 119 -13.34 2.21 -1.52
CA HIS A 119 -12.90 2.29 -0.14
C HIS A 119 -12.13 1.04 0.25
N LEU A 120 -10.99 1.24 0.88
CA LEU A 120 -10.19 0.18 1.51
C LEU A 120 -10.24 0.39 3.03
N ARG A 121 -10.94 -0.50 3.73
CA ARG A 121 -11.01 -0.46 5.20
C ARG A 121 -9.70 -0.95 5.81
N PHE A 122 -9.11 -0.16 6.71
CA PHE A 122 -7.86 -0.50 7.38
C PHE A 122 -8.00 -1.77 8.25
N ASP A 123 -9.10 -1.90 9.01
CA ASP A 123 -9.36 -3.07 9.85
C ASP A 123 -9.45 -4.37 9.04
N LYS A 124 -9.98 -4.30 7.83
CA LYS A 124 -10.03 -5.43 6.90
C LYS A 124 -8.64 -5.78 6.36
N LEU A 125 -7.85 -4.78 5.96
CA LEU A 125 -6.47 -4.98 5.51
C LEU A 125 -5.60 -5.57 6.63
N ALA A 126 -5.63 -4.98 7.83
CA ALA A 126 -4.86 -5.42 8.99
C ALA A 126 -5.18 -6.89 9.37
N ARG A 127 -6.48 -7.27 9.35
CA ARG A 127 -6.90 -8.66 9.59
C ARG A 127 -6.38 -9.64 8.54
N LEU A 128 -6.39 -9.24 7.26
CA LEU A 128 -5.85 -10.09 6.18
C LEU A 128 -4.34 -10.26 6.28
N LEU A 129 -3.61 -9.23 6.69
CA LEU A 129 -2.18 -9.27 6.97
C LEU A 129 -1.90 -10.18 8.17
N ALA A 130 -2.61 -9.99 9.28
CA ALA A 130 -2.47 -10.81 10.48
C ALA A 130 -2.72 -12.31 10.22
N ASN A 131 -3.72 -12.65 9.39
CA ASN A 131 -3.98 -14.03 8.98
C ASN A 131 -2.82 -14.66 8.19
N ARG A 132 -1.90 -13.86 7.67
CA ARG A 132 -0.66 -14.29 7.00
C ARG A 132 0.57 -14.16 7.88
N GLY A 133 0.41 -13.89 9.17
CA GLY A 133 1.51 -13.68 10.11
C GLY A 133 2.23 -12.35 9.93
N VAL A 134 1.63 -11.40 9.20
CA VAL A 134 2.19 -10.06 8.96
C VAL A 134 1.57 -9.06 9.93
N CYS A 135 2.38 -8.51 10.84
CA CYS A 135 1.93 -7.52 11.81
C CYS A 135 2.28 -6.10 11.33
N LEU A 136 1.39 -5.16 11.64
CA LEU A 136 1.64 -3.73 11.52
C LEU A 136 1.86 -3.16 12.91
N GLU A 137 2.88 -2.31 13.07
CA GLU A 137 3.18 -1.58 14.30
C GLU A 137 2.64 -0.16 14.20
N ASP A 138 2.04 0.34 15.28
CA ASP A 138 1.61 1.73 15.36
C ASP A 138 2.83 2.65 15.48
N VAL A 139 2.79 3.74 14.74
CA VAL A 139 3.84 4.77 14.75
C VAL A 139 3.18 6.12 15.03
N PRO A 140 3.64 6.85 16.07
CA PRO A 140 3.15 8.20 16.31
C PRO A 140 3.53 9.14 15.18
N ASP A 141 2.63 10.07 14.81
CA ASP A 141 2.84 10.98 13.67
C ASP A 141 2.37 12.40 14.00
N ALA A 142 3.00 13.39 13.35
CA ALA A 142 2.66 14.80 13.47
C ALA A 142 1.23 15.14 13.04
N ASN A 143 0.63 14.31 12.18
CA ASN A 143 -0.72 14.52 11.64
C ASN A 143 -1.82 13.90 12.52
N GLU A 144 -1.51 13.44 13.74
CA GLU A 144 -2.54 13.14 14.71
C GLU A 144 -3.29 14.45 15.10
N PRO A 145 -4.60 14.43 15.24
CA PRO A 145 -5.50 13.27 15.26
C PRO A 145 -6.08 12.84 13.91
N ALA A 146 -5.74 13.49 12.78
CA ALA A 146 -6.40 13.27 11.49
C ALA A 146 -6.15 11.88 10.89
N PHE A 147 -4.96 11.33 11.14
CA PHE A 147 -4.53 10.05 10.59
C PHE A 147 -3.93 9.14 11.66
N THR A 148 -3.99 7.83 11.41
CA THR A 148 -3.11 6.84 12.06
C THR A 148 -2.02 6.44 11.10
N LEU A 149 -0.83 6.19 11.62
CA LEU A 149 0.31 5.68 10.86
C LEU A 149 0.69 4.29 11.40
N HIS A 150 0.79 3.33 10.51
CA HIS A 150 1.16 1.95 10.82
C HIS A 150 2.32 1.54 9.93
N TRP A 151 3.22 0.72 10.43
CA TRP A 151 4.43 0.30 9.75
C TRP A 151 4.60 -1.21 9.76
N GLN A 152 5.04 -1.77 8.63
CA GLN A 152 5.41 -3.17 8.48
C GLN A 152 6.94 -3.30 8.48
N PRO A 153 7.57 -3.88 9.53
CA PRO A 153 9.02 -3.86 9.71
C PRO A 153 9.82 -4.55 8.59
N ALA A 154 9.38 -5.72 8.15
CA ALA A 154 10.15 -6.52 7.19
C ALA A 154 10.17 -5.92 5.78
N SER A 155 9.06 -5.35 5.33
CA SER A 155 8.94 -4.70 4.02
C SER A 155 9.23 -3.20 4.05
N GLN A 156 9.28 -2.58 5.24
CA GLN A 156 9.40 -1.13 5.41
C GLN A 156 8.26 -0.33 4.75
N VAL A 157 7.09 -0.93 4.64
CA VAL A 157 5.90 -0.27 4.10
C VAL A 157 5.11 0.38 5.22
N SER A 158 4.68 1.62 5.01
CA SER A 158 3.78 2.33 5.90
C SER A 158 2.37 2.40 5.32
N VAL A 159 1.38 2.38 6.21
CA VAL A 159 -0.04 2.52 5.90
C VAL A 159 -0.61 3.64 6.75
N THR A 160 -1.17 4.67 6.11
CA THR A 160 -1.93 5.71 6.81
C THR A 160 -3.42 5.49 6.61
N ALA A 161 -4.22 5.68 7.67
CA ALA A 161 -5.66 5.60 7.62
C ALA A 161 -6.30 6.84 8.27
N PHE A 162 -7.50 7.21 7.81
CA PHE A 162 -8.26 8.32 8.38
C PHE A 162 -8.74 7.97 9.78
N ARG A 163 -8.42 8.81 10.76
CA ARG A 163 -8.81 8.66 12.16
C ARG A 163 -9.95 9.59 12.56
N ASP A 164 -9.78 10.89 12.31
CA ASP A 164 -10.78 11.90 12.59
C ASP A 164 -10.59 13.11 11.66
N TRP A 165 -11.69 13.82 11.38
CA TRP A 165 -11.65 15.03 10.56
C TRP A 165 -11.59 16.30 11.41
N GLY A 166 -11.58 16.17 12.75
CA GLY A 166 -11.67 17.28 13.68
C GLY A 166 -13.01 18.06 13.61
N PRO A 167 -13.17 19.06 14.48
CA PRO A 167 -14.43 19.84 14.57
C PRO A 167 -14.72 20.72 13.35
N SER A 168 -13.76 20.98 12.46
CA SER A 168 -13.95 21.77 11.25
C SER A 168 -14.69 21.04 10.13
N GLY A 169 -15.00 19.75 10.29
CA GLY A 169 -15.98 19.00 9.51
C GLY A 169 -15.93 19.10 7.99
N ARG A 170 -14.82 19.54 7.40
CA ARG A 170 -14.64 19.41 5.94
C ARG A 170 -14.47 17.93 5.63
N ARG A 171 -15.61 17.29 5.42
CA ARG A 171 -15.71 15.92 4.94
C ARG A 171 -15.02 15.82 3.59
N GLY A 172 -13.75 15.52 3.60
CA GLY A 172 -13.14 14.85 2.46
C GLY A 172 -13.94 13.57 2.18
N LYS A 173 -13.90 13.04 0.96
CA LYS A 173 -14.72 11.86 0.61
C LYS A 173 -14.21 10.54 1.21
N GLY A 174 -13.13 10.53 2.03
CA GLY A 174 -12.66 9.38 2.80
C GLY A 174 -13.50 9.20 4.08
N LEU A 175 -13.74 7.96 4.49
CA LEU A 175 -14.42 7.63 5.73
C LEU A 175 -13.39 7.34 6.83
N VAL A 176 -13.72 7.66 8.08
CA VAL A 176 -12.91 7.25 9.24
C VAL A 176 -12.67 5.73 9.18
N GLY A 177 -11.41 5.32 9.33
CA GLY A 177 -10.97 3.93 9.18
C GLY A 177 -10.71 3.47 7.75
N ASP A 178 -10.88 4.33 6.73
CA ASP A 178 -10.41 4.03 5.38
C ASP A 178 -8.89 4.26 5.27
N VAL A 179 -8.20 3.43 4.51
CA VAL A 179 -6.80 3.65 4.16
C VAL A 179 -6.70 4.90 3.29
N HIS A 180 -5.85 5.83 3.72
CA HIS A 180 -5.53 7.04 2.97
C HIS A 180 -4.44 6.78 1.94
N LYS A 181 -3.29 6.25 2.40
CA LYS A 181 -2.09 6.04 1.58
C LYS A 181 -1.33 4.80 2.06
N ILE A 182 -0.64 4.13 1.13
CA ILE A 182 0.35 3.09 1.43
C ILE A 182 1.65 3.53 0.77
N SER A 183 2.75 3.60 1.51
CA SER A 183 4.02 4.13 1.01
C SER A 183 5.19 3.22 1.35
N SER A 184 6.18 3.14 0.46
CA SER A 184 7.45 2.47 0.64
C SER A 184 8.57 3.40 0.11
N SER A 185 9.69 3.58 0.80
CA SER A 185 10.08 2.87 2.01
C SER A 185 10.04 3.81 3.21
N MET A 186 9.58 3.30 4.33
CA MET A 186 9.74 3.95 5.63
C MET A 186 10.74 3.11 6.44
N THR A 187 11.96 3.63 6.63
CA THR A 187 13.04 2.90 7.28
C THR A 187 12.84 2.81 8.79
N ALA A 188 13.48 1.82 9.44
CA ALA A 188 13.49 1.70 10.90
C ALA A 188 14.04 2.97 11.59
N GLY A 189 15.02 3.67 10.96
CA GLY A 189 15.53 4.95 11.46
C GLY A 189 14.48 6.06 11.45
N GLN A 190 13.67 6.14 10.39
CA GLN A 190 12.55 7.09 10.33
C GLN A 190 11.48 6.75 11.38
N VAL A 191 11.16 5.49 11.58
CA VAL A 191 10.22 5.05 12.64
C VAL A 191 10.76 5.42 14.02
N ALA A 192 12.04 5.19 14.29
CA ALA A 192 12.67 5.57 15.55
C ALA A 192 12.61 7.10 15.77
N TRP A 193 12.84 7.89 14.72
CA TRP A 193 12.70 9.34 14.76
C TRP A 193 11.26 9.78 15.08
N HIS A 194 10.25 9.19 14.43
CA HIS A 194 8.84 9.46 14.72
C HIS A 194 8.50 9.15 16.18
N ARG A 195 8.92 8.00 16.69
CA ARG A 195 8.71 7.59 18.09
C ARG A 195 9.36 8.55 19.08
N ALA A 196 10.59 8.97 18.82
CA ALA A 196 11.28 9.94 19.66
C ALA A 196 10.65 11.34 19.62
N ARG A 197 10.10 11.74 18.48
CA ARG A 197 9.55 13.09 18.26
C ARG A 197 8.10 13.24 18.72
N TYR A 198 7.27 12.21 18.50
CA TYR A 198 5.81 12.27 18.65
C TYR A 198 5.27 11.21 19.61
N GLY A 199 6.11 10.31 20.11
CA GLY A 199 5.71 9.33 21.12
C GLY A 199 5.42 9.97 22.48
N PRO A 200 4.78 9.22 23.41
CA PRO A 200 4.58 9.68 24.77
C PRO A 200 5.93 10.09 25.34
N GLN A 201 6.02 11.32 25.85
CA GLN A 201 7.17 11.76 26.63
C GLN A 201 7.01 11.15 28.00
N ASP A 202 7.96 10.32 28.43
CA ASP A 202 7.99 9.84 29.81
C ASP A 202 8.01 11.07 30.74
N ALA A 203 6.92 11.21 31.53
CA ALA A 203 6.72 12.28 32.49
C ALA A 203 7.48 12.00 33.78
#